data_e06a9eee182027528552b353067c9098
#
_entry.id   e06a9eee182027528552b353067c9098
#
_cell.length_a   1.000
_cell.length_b   1.000
_cell.length_c   1.000
_cell.angle_alpha   90.00
_cell.angle_beta   90.00
_cell.angle_gamma   90.00
#
_symmetry.space_group_name_H-M   'P 1'
#
loop_
_entity.id
_entity.type
_entity.pdbx_description
1 polymer ?
#
loop_
_entity_poly.entity_id
_entity_poly.type
_entity_poly.pdbx_seq_one_letter_code
_entity_poly.pdbx_strand_id
1 'polypeptide(L)'
;MLRTLAVSALLLAPAAAVAQSPAPHVQDAWVRLPAVSGRPAGGFFLIHGTAKADALVGVTSPRAERIEMHSMVNEGGIMKMRAEQSFAVPAKGALTFAPGGNHLMIFGLSPDVKPGGTIPLTFSFQSGAKVTLNAEARAANAPVKAPEPAAHQH
;
A
#
# COMPACT_ATOMS: atom_id res chain seq x y z
N MET A 1 -49.18 16.34 -50.03
CA MET A 1 -47.86 15.80 -49.71
C MET A 1 -47.46 16.38 -48.36
N LEU A 2 -47.66 15.61 -47.29
CA LEU A 2 -47.35 16.03 -45.90
C LEU A 2 -46.10 15.31 -45.43
N ARG A 3 -45.02 16.06 -45.21
CA ARG A 3 -43.75 15.52 -44.70
C ARG A 3 -43.74 15.66 -43.18
N THR A 4 -43.90 14.54 -42.50
CA THR A 4 -43.71 14.43 -41.02
C THR A 4 -42.24 14.42 -40.68
N LEU A 5 -41.77 15.46 -39.98
CA LEU A 5 -40.44 15.51 -39.36
C LEU A 5 -40.50 14.79 -38.01
N ALA A 6 -39.81 13.66 -37.90
CA ALA A 6 -39.59 12.96 -36.61
C ALA A 6 -38.44 13.64 -35.87
N VAL A 7 -38.74 14.26 -34.74
CA VAL A 7 -37.74 14.81 -33.80
C VAL A 7 -37.33 13.70 -32.87
N SER A 8 -36.12 13.16 -33.06
CA SER A 8 -35.49 12.20 -32.10
C SER A 8 -34.93 12.97 -30.91
N ALA A 9 -35.58 12.88 -29.77
CA ALA A 9 -35.06 13.39 -28.50
C ALA A 9 -33.97 12.45 -27.97
N LEU A 10 -32.72 12.93 -27.97
CA LEU A 10 -31.58 12.25 -27.38
C LEU A 10 -31.61 12.47 -25.86
N LEU A 11 -32.00 11.44 -25.09
CA LEU A 11 -31.98 11.46 -23.63
C LEU A 11 -30.53 11.36 -23.15
N LEU A 12 -29.95 12.49 -22.74
CA LEU A 12 -28.69 12.50 -21.98
C LEU A 12 -28.98 11.99 -20.54
N ALA A 13 -28.59 10.76 -20.24
CA ALA A 13 -28.59 10.27 -18.87
C ALA A 13 -27.41 10.94 -18.08
N PRO A 14 -27.67 11.51 -16.88
CA PRO A 14 -26.60 12.06 -16.07
C PRO A 14 -25.72 10.92 -15.61
N ALA A 15 -24.41 10.98 -15.92
CA ALA A 15 -23.40 10.12 -15.34
C ALA A 15 -23.30 10.45 -13.83
N ALA A 16 -23.77 9.54 -12.98
CA ALA A 16 -23.59 9.67 -11.54
C ALA A 16 -22.08 9.65 -11.24
N ALA A 17 -21.53 10.78 -10.83
CA ALA A 17 -20.18 10.86 -10.29
C ALA A 17 -20.13 10.02 -9.01
N VAL A 18 -19.44 8.89 -9.06
CA VAL A 18 -19.16 8.08 -7.87
C VAL A 18 -18.19 8.92 -7.01
N ALA A 19 -18.71 9.50 -5.93
CA ALA A 19 -17.90 10.20 -4.94
C ALA A 19 -16.91 9.19 -4.35
N GLN A 20 -15.61 9.31 -4.71
CA GLN A 20 -14.57 8.49 -4.15
C GLN A 20 -14.40 8.86 -2.67
N SER A 21 -14.51 7.86 -1.79
CA SER A 21 -14.18 8.06 -0.37
C SER A 21 -12.72 8.50 -0.26
N PRO A 22 -12.38 9.41 0.67
CA PRO A 22 -10.99 9.81 0.86
C PRO A 22 -10.12 8.58 1.13
N ALA A 23 -9.00 8.48 0.41
CA ALA A 23 -8.07 7.37 0.55
C ALA A 23 -7.29 7.47 1.88
N PRO A 24 -6.95 6.34 2.53
CA PRO A 24 -6.01 6.34 3.63
C PRO A 24 -4.67 6.99 3.25
N HIS A 25 -4.02 7.64 4.22
CA HIS A 25 -2.73 8.29 3.99
C HIS A 25 -1.59 7.32 4.27
N VAL A 26 -0.77 7.04 3.26
CA VAL A 26 0.42 6.18 3.39
C VAL A 26 1.65 7.06 3.44
N GLN A 27 2.55 6.81 4.40
CA GLN A 27 3.78 7.56 4.59
C GLN A 27 4.94 6.67 5.03
N ASP A 28 6.16 7.25 5.05
CA ASP A 28 7.40 6.63 5.54
C ASP A 28 7.70 5.27 4.90
N ALA A 29 7.33 5.10 3.63
CA ALA A 29 7.56 3.85 2.93
C ALA A 29 9.03 3.68 2.55
N TRP A 30 9.60 2.54 2.92
CA TRP A 30 10.94 2.17 2.55
C TRP A 30 11.07 0.64 2.36
N VAL A 31 12.05 0.26 1.58
CA VAL A 31 12.34 -1.14 1.26
C VAL A 31 13.77 -1.46 1.66
N ARG A 32 13.94 -2.48 2.50
CA ARG A 32 15.24 -3.05 2.83
C ARG A 32 15.63 -4.04 1.75
N LEU A 33 16.69 -3.70 1.01
CA LEU A 33 17.23 -4.59 0.00
C LEU A 33 17.87 -5.82 0.65
N PRO A 34 17.81 -7.01 0.01
CA PRO A 34 18.45 -8.19 0.55
C PRO A 34 19.98 -8.07 0.48
N ALA A 35 20.67 -8.65 1.44
CA ALA A 35 22.15 -8.73 1.44
C ALA A 35 22.69 -9.64 0.33
N VAL A 36 21.88 -10.61 -0.10
CA VAL A 36 22.19 -11.58 -1.16
C VAL A 36 21.19 -11.43 -2.28
N SER A 37 21.67 -11.28 -3.50
CA SER A 37 20.84 -11.19 -4.71
C SER A 37 19.91 -12.40 -4.83
N GLY A 38 18.69 -12.15 -5.34
CA GLY A 38 17.66 -13.18 -5.52
C GLY A 38 16.87 -13.54 -4.26
N ARG A 39 17.24 -13.01 -3.09
CA ARG A 39 16.41 -13.11 -1.88
C ARG A 39 15.32 -12.04 -1.88
N PRO A 40 14.18 -12.27 -1.21
CA PRO A 40 13.14 -11.25 -1.08
C PRO A 40 13.64 -10.02 -0.33
N ALA A 41 13.16 -8.84 -0.74
CA ALA A 41 13.32 -7.60 0.01
C ALA A 41 12.19 -7.44 1.03
N GLY A 42 12.42 -6.66 2.10
CA GLY A 42 11.43 -6.33 3.10
C GLY A 42 10.88 -4.92 2.88
N GLY A 43 9.55 -4.74 2.92
CA GLY A 43 8.93 -3.43 2.79
C GLY A 43 8.22 -2.99 4.06
N PHE A 44 8.29 -1.70 4.37
CA PHE A 44 7.79 -1.09 5.60
C PHE A 44 7.17 0.26 5.33
N PHE A 45 6.14 0.62 6.09
CA PHE A 45 5.39 1.88 5.92
C PHE A 45 4.44 2.11 7.09
N LEU A 46 3.83 3.28 7.11
CA LEU A 46 2.77 3.66 8.04
C LEU A 46 1.53 4.09 7.24
N ILE A 47 0.35 3.59 7.62
CA ILE A 47 -0.93 4.02 7.06
C ILE A 47 -1.76 4.68 8.14
N HIS A 48 -2.27 5.88 7.89
CA HIS A 48 -3.28 6.54 8.69
C HIS A 48 -4.66 6.35 8.06
N GLY A 49 -5.59 5.81 8.86
CA GLY A 49 -6.99 5.63 8.46
C GLY A 49 -7.74 6.96 8.35
N THR A 50 -8.76 6.94 7.51
CA THR A 50 -9.72 8.05 7.37
C THR A 50 -10.77 8.05 8.48
N ALA A 51 -11.82 8.85 8.35
CA ALA A 51 -12.97 8.82 9.27
C ALA A 51 -13.72 7.48 9.27
N LYS A 52 -13.53 6.66 8.24
CA LYS A 52 -14.12 5.31 8.12
C LYS A 52 -13.01 4.26 8.16
N ALA A 53 -13.30 3.12 8.78
CA ALA A 53 -12.42 1.95 8.72
C ALA A 53 -12.32 1.42 7.28
N ASP A 54 -11.15 0.89 6.94
CA ASP A 54 -10.85 0.27 5.64
C ASP A 54 -9.97 -0.97 5.87
N ALA A 55 -9.51 -1.59 4.81
CA ALA A 55 -8.51 -2.64 4.88
C ALA A 55 -7.52 -2.51 3.71
N LEU A 56 -6.23 -2.70 3.99
CA LEU A 56 -5.22 -2.89 2.96
C LEU A 56 -5.36 -4.31 2.44
N VAL A 57 -5.63 -4.46 1.14
CA VAL A 57 -5.87 -5.77 0.50
C VAL A 57 -4.79 -6.17 -0.50
N GLY A 58 -3.81 -5.32 -0.73
CA GLY A 58 -2.67 -5.66 -1.57
C GLY A 58 -1.72 -4.50 -1.79
N VAL A 59 -0.49 -4.86 -2.12
CA VAL A 59 0.55 -3.91 -2.55
C VAL A 59 1.20 -4.46 -3.81
N THR A 60 1.41 -3.62 -4.80
CA THR A 60 2.04 -3.98 -6.07
C THR A 60 3.14 -3.00 -6.44
N SER A 61 4.04 -3.41 -7.33
CA SER A 61 5.08 -2.55 -7.90
C SER A 61 5.43 -3.02 -9.31
N PRO A 62 5.65 -2.11 -10.27
CA PRO A 62 6.19 -2.48 -11.57
C PRO A 62 7.67 -2.93 -11.51
N ARG A 63 8.31 -2.80 -10.34
CA ARG A 63 9.71 -3.16 -10.09
C ARG A 63 9.87 -4.49 -9.37
N ALA A 64 8.78 -5.23 -9.12
CA ALA A 64 8.77 -6.51 -8.44
C ALA A 64 7.82 -7.48 -9.14
N GLU A 65 8.16 -8.75 -9.14
CA GLU A 65 7.29 -9.79 -9.71
C GLU A 65 6.06 -10.05 -8.83
N ARG A 66 6.27 -10.07 -7.50
CA ARG A 66 5.23 -10.35 -6.52
C ARG A 66 5.52 -9.69 -5.18
N ILE A 67 4.48 -9.20 -4.53
CA ILE A 67 4.55 -8.66 -3.16
C ILE A 67 3.51 -9.39 -2.32
N GLU A 68 3.93 -9.89 -1.17
CA GLU A 68 3.07 -10.53 -0.17
C GLU A 68 3.09 -9.71 1.12
N MET A 69 1.95 -9.66 1.79
CA MET A 69 1.82 -9.05 3.11
C MET A 69 1.93 -10.14 4.17
N HIS A 70 2.78 -9.92 5.16
CA HIS A 70 3.04 -10.90 6.23
C HIS A 70 2.85 -10.28 7.61
N SER A 71 2.33 -11.08 8.53
CA SER A 71 2.29 -10.81 9.97
C SER A 71 3.31 -11.66 10.72
N MET A 72 3.77 -11.15 11.86
CA MET A 72 4.53 -11.94 12.83
C MET A 72 3.61 -12.26 14.01
N VAL A 73 3.35 -13.52 14.25
CA VAL A 73 2.50 -14.00 15.34
C VAL A 73 3.34 -14.81 16.34
N ASN A 74 3.07 -14.64 17.63
CA ASN A 74 3.69 -15.45 18.68
C ASN A 74 2.78 -16.63 18.99
N GLU A 75 3.26 -17.84 18.69
CA GLU A 75 2.56 -19.07 19.01
C GLU A 75 3.39 -19.89 19.99
N GLY A 76 2.99 -19.88 21.28
CA GLY A 76 3.68 -20.63 22.32
C GLY A 76 5.13 -20.19 22.57
N GLY A 77 5.43 -18.90 22.45
CA GLY A 77 6.78 -18.34 22.61
C GLY A 77 7.64 -18.37 21.33
N ILE A 78 7.11 -18.92 20.24
CA ILE A 78 7.81 -18.99 18.94
C ILE A 78 7.17 -17.96 17.99
N MET A 79 8.00 -17.07 17.46
CA MET A 79 7.57 -16.12 16.42
C MET A 79 7.45 -16.83 15.08
N LYS A 80 6.25 -16.79 14.49
CA LYS A 80 5.96 -17.34 13.18
C LYS A 80 5.50 -16.26 12.23
N MET A 81 5.95 -16.36 11.00
CA MET A 81 5.53 -15.50 9.90
C MET A 81 4.34 -16.13 9.17
N ARG A 82 3.29 -15.35 8.94
CA ARG A 82 2.11 -15.75 8.16
C ARG A 82 1.84 -14.79 7.04
N ALA A 83 1.52 -15.33 5.85
CA ALA A 83 0.99 -14.53 4.76
C ALA A 83 -0.48 -14.19 5.04
N GLU A 84 -0.82 -12.92 4.88
CA GLU A 84 -2.16 -12.38 5.14
C GLU A 84 -2.75 -11.79 3.86
N GLN A 85 -4.06 -12.00 3.68
CA GLN A 85 -4.78 -11.48 2.52
C GLN A 85 -5.19 -10.01 2.71
N SER A 86 -5.30 -9.55 3.96
CA SER A 86 -5.68 -8.19 4.27
C SER A 86 -5.23 -7.77 5.68
N PHE A 87 -5.10 -6.47 5.86
CA PHE A 87 -4.83 -5.85 7.16
C PHE A 87 -5.84 -4.73 7.42
N ALA A 88 -6.52 -4.78 8.57
CA ALA A 88 -7.46 -3.73 8.95
C ALA A 88 -6.75 -2.38 9.13
N VAL A 89 -7.34 -1.33 8.58
CA VAL A 89 -6.96 0.07 8.78
C VAL A 89 -8.06 0.72 9.63
N PRO A 90 -7.83 0.93 10.94
CA PRO A 90 -8.86 1.47 11.82
C PRO A 90 -9.27 2.88 11.42
N ALA A 91 -10.56 3.22 11.62
CA ALA A 91 -11.02 4.60 11.46
C ALA A 91 -10.24 5.53 12.40
N LYS A 92 -9.67 6.61 11.85
CA LYS A 92 -8.83 7.58 12.59
C LYS A 92 -7.64 6.94 13.34
N GLY A 93 -7.31 5.69 13.03
CA GLY A 93 -6.22 4.95 13.63
C GLY A 93 -5.06 4.77 12.65
N ALA A 94 -4.12 3.90 13.01
CA ALA A 94 -2.95 3.61 12.20
C ALA A 94 -2.71 2.10 12.04
N LEU A 95 -2.15 1.72 10.89
CA LEU A 95 -1.62 0.40 10.60
C LEU A 95 -0.13 0.55 10.30
N THR A 96 0.70 -0.17 11.07
CA THR A 96 2.16 -0.08 10.97
C THR A 96 2.74 -1.37 10.41
N PHE A 97 3.60 -1.23 9.41
CA PHE A 97 4.50 -2.26 8.90
C PHE A 97 5.93 -1.87 9.26
N ALA A 98 6.55 -2.63 10.16
CA ALA A 98 7.88 -2.32 10.71
C ALA A 98 8.69 -3.59 10.93
N PRO A 99 10.04 -3.51 10.95
CA PRO A 99 10.90 -4.65 11.25
C PRO A 99 10.52 -5.32 12.58
N GLY A 100 10.39 -6.65 12.54
CA GLY A 100 9.95 -7.46 13.68
C GLY A 100 8.43 -7.58 13.83
N GLY A 101 7.65 -6.85 13.06
CA GLY A 101 6.19 -6.91 13.00
C GLY A 101 5.68 -7.22 11.59
N ASN A 102 4.54 -6.62 11.24
CA ASN A 102 4.00 -6.73 9.88
C ASN A 102 5.01 -6.18 8.86
N HIS A 103 5.12 -6.84 7.73
CA HIS A 103 6.06 -6.45 6.67
C HIS A 103 5.59 -6.93 5.30
N LEU A 104 6.12 -6.31 4.25
CA LEU A 104 6.01 -6.83 2.89
C LEU A 104 7.17 -7.76 2.61
N MET A 105 6.89 -8.86 1.92
CA MET A 105 7.88 -9.69 1.25
C MET A 105 7.83 -9.39 -0.25
N ILE A 106 8.91 -8.80 -0.78
CA ILE A 106 9.01 -8.35 -2.18
C ILE A 106 9.90 -9.32 -2.94
N PHE A 107 9.28 -10.10 -3.82
CA PHE A 107 9.95 -11.11 -4.64
C PHE A 107 10.25 -10.59 -6.05
N GLY A 108 11.35 -11.04 -6.63
CA GLY A 108 11.72 -10.68 -8.00
C GLY A 108 11.93 -9.18 -8.18
N LEU A 109 12.54 -8.53 -7.18
CA LEU A 109 12.87 -7.11 -7.28
C LEU A 109 13.87 -6.87 -8.41
N SER A 110 13.60 -5.87 -9.25
CA SER A 110 14.47 -5.48 -10.37
C SER A 110 15.91 -5.27 -9.91
N PRO A 111 16.92 -5.89 -10.59
CA PRO A 111 18.32 -5.88 -10.14
C PRO A 111 19.02 -4.51 -10.24
N ASP A 112 18.42 -3.58 -10.95
CA ASP A 112 18.89 -2.18 -11.08
C ASP A 112 18.48 -1.29 -9.91
N VAL A 113 17.61 -1.76 -9.00
CA VAL A 113 17.28 -1.05 -7.76
C VAL A 113 18.48 -1.11 -6.83
N LYS A 114 19.00 0.08 -6.48
CA LYS A 114 20.19 0.26 -5.63
C LYS A 114 19.83 1.03 -4.36
N PRO A 115 20.61 0.89 -3.29
CA PRO A 115 20.46 1.73 -2.09
C PRO A 115 20.48 3.23 -2.46
N GLY A 116 19.56 4.00 -1.89
CA GLY A 116 19.33 5.42 -2.21
C GLY A 116 18.40 5.67 -3.38
N GLY A 117 18.05 4.62 -4.16
CA GLY A 117 17.01 4.70 -5.19
C GLY A 117 15.60 4.64 -4.61
N THR A 118 14.61 4.65 -5.47
CA THR A 118 13.20 4.57 -5.11
C THR A 118 12.48 3.44 -5.84
N ILE A 119 11.44 2.90 -5.19
CA ILE A 119 10.60 1.84 -5.72
C ILE A 119 9.15 2.32 -5.62
N PRO A 120 8.44 2.47 -6.75
CA PRO A 120 7.03 2.83 -6.70
C PRO A 120 6.22 1.66 -6.13
N LEU A 121 5.47 1.91 -5.07
CA LEU A 121 4.54 0.97 -4.45
C LEU A 121 3.12 1.49 -4.61
N THR A 122 2.21 0.64 -5.08
CA THR A 122 0.78 0.93 -5.16
C THR A 122 0.03 0.11 -4.13
N PHE A 123 -0.59 0.78 -3.18
CA PHE A 123 -1.40 0.23 -2.10
C PHE A 123 -2.86 0.21 -2.54
N SER A 124 -3.50 -0.95 -2.46
CA SER A 124 -4.91 -1.14 -2.80
C SER A 124 -5.73 -1.39 -1.55
N PHE A 125 -6.84 -0.68 -1.40
CA PHE A 125 -7.72 -0.77 -0.25
C PHE A 125 -9.06 -1.40 -0.61
N GLN A 126 -9.73 -2.01 0.38
CA GLN A 126 -11.03 -2.66 0.21
C GLN A 126 -12.11 -1.69 -0.28
N SER A 127 -12.03 -0.43 0.10
CA SER A 127 -12.90 0.65 -0.41
C SER A 127 -12.78 0.90 -1.91
N GLY A 128 -11.77 0.31 -2.57
CA GLY A 128 -11.41 0.57 -3.98
C GLY A 128 -10.41 1.71 -4.14
N ALA A 129 -10.05 2.42 -3.06
CA ALA A 129 -9.02 3.44 -3.11
C ALA A 129 -7.65 2.83 -3.44
N LYS A 130 -6.84 3.59 -4.18
CA LYS A 130 -5.44 3.24 -4.48
C LYS A 130 -4.54 4.42 -4.20
N VAL A 131 -3.42 4.15 -3.54
CA VAL A 131 -2.38 5.15 -3.23
C VAL A 131 -1.06 4.66 -3.79
N THR A 132 -0.40 5.48 -4.59
CA THR A 132 0.95 5.17 -5.11
C THR A 132 1.94 6.17 -4.55
N LEU A 133 3.04 5.67 -4.03
CA LEU A 133 4.16 6.50 -3.58
C LEU A 133 5.49 5.79 -3.85
N ASN A 134 6.57 6.56 -3.82
CA ASN A 134 7.92 6.05 -3.99
C ASN A 134 8.51 5.70 -2.62
N ALA A 135 8.80 4.42 -2.39
CA ALA A 135 9.50 3.93 -1.22
C ALA A 135 11.00 4.06 -1.41
N GLU A 136 11.72 4.51 -0.38
CA GLU A 136 13.18 4.59 -0.39
C GLU A 136 13.80 3.19 -0.33
N ALA A 137 14.72 2.87 -1.24
CA ALA A 137 15.50 1.65 -1.19
C ALA A 137 16.70 1.82 -0.25
N ARG A 138 16.79 1.00 0.81
CA ARG A 138 17.87 1.03 1.79
C ARG A 138 18.68 -0.25 1.75
N ALA A 139 19.96 -0.15 2.06
CA ALA A 139 20.85 -1.31 2.15
C ALA A 139 20.39 -2.28 3.26
N ALA A 140 20.77 -3.56 3.14
CA ALA A 140 20.41 -4.60 4.10
C ALA A 140 20.84 -4.28 5.55
N ASN A 141 21.97 -3.59 5.71
CA ASN A 141 22.54 -3.18 6.98
C ASN A 141 22.21 -1.73 7.39
N ALA A 142 21.32 -1.06 6.65
CA ALA A 142 20.92 0.29 7.01
C ALA A 142 20.24 0.33 8.38
N PRO A 143 20.54 1.33 9.23
CA PRO A 143 19.90 1.47 10.52
C PRO A 143 18.40 1.67 10.33
N VAL A 144 17.61 1.06 11.20
CA VAL A 144 16.15 1.28 11.24
C VAL A 144 15.91 2.67 11.82
N LYS A 145 15.49 3.62 10.99
CA LYS A 145 14.94 4.88 11.53
C LYS A 145 13.62 4.52 12.20
N ALA A 146 13.54 4.67 13.52
CA ALA A 146 12.28 4.54 14.24
C ALA A 146 11.27 5.54 13.65
N PRO A 147 9.98 5.17 13.54
CA PRO A 147 8.95 6.12 13.17
C PRO A 147 9.03 7.33 14.12
N GLU A 148 9.15 8.53 13.58
CA GLU A 148 9.07 9.73 14.39
C GLU A 148 7.66 9.78 15.03
N PRO A 149 7.56 9.90 16.35
CA PRO A 149 6.27 10.09 16.98
C PRO A 149 5.64 11.37 16.39
N ALA A 150 4.38 11.25 15.95
CA ALA A 150 3.64 12.39 15.44
C ALA A 150 3.74 13.53 16.45
N ALA A 151 4.31 14.66 16.03
CA ALA A 151 4.37 15.86 16.87
C ALA A 151 2.94 16.24 17.24
N HIS A 152 2.61 16.08 18.51
CA HIS A 152 1.37 16.62 19.06
C HIS A 152 1.49 18.14 18.96
N GLN A 153 0.80 18.73 17.98
CA GLN A 153 0.58 20.16 17.97
C GLN A 153 -0.47 20.47 19.05
N HIS A 154 -0.03 21.15 20.07
CA HIS A 154 -0.89 21.77 21.09
C HIS A 154 -1.60 22.98 20.50
#